data_02141b0c296091e38f1281fc7fdf3146
#
_entry.id   02141b0c296091e38f1281fc7fdf3146
#
_cell.length_a   1.000
_cell.length_b   1.000
_cell.length_c   1.000
_cell.angle_alpha   90.00
_cell.angle_beta   90.00
_cell.angle_gamma   90.00
#
_symmetry.space_group_name_H-M   'P 1'
#
loop_
_entity.id
_entity.type
_entity.pdbx_description
1 polymer ?
#
loop_
_entity_poly.entity_id
_entity_poly.type
_entity_poly.pdbx_seq_one_letter_code
_entity_poly.pdbx_strand_id
1 'polypeptide(L)'
;MEVDWIKPKTNWASTDKMNLEDYNRIKNNILYLKEKANEVNKEFSIQNMGEDIVDYLELWDYEKFNLFEGNIEKINQTIFTQDIGIKKTFYPNGMFIKYDELNRLEKACEKMKDIIERQTIGLRKIPFILGRFKEVRI
;
A
#
# COMPACT_ATOMS: atom_id res chain seq x y z
N MET A 1 1.02 -17.27 -3.44
CA MET A 1 1.50 -16.61 -4.66
C MET A 1 2.29 -15.37 -4.29
N GLU A 2 3.50 -15.28 -4.76
CA GLU A 2 4.37 -14.16 -4.44
C GLU A 2 4.10 -12.99 -5.37
N VAL A 3 4.02 -11.79 -4.79
CA VAL A 3 3.79 -10.55 -5.53
C VAL A 3 5.09 -9.74 -5.50
N ASP A 4 5.54 -9.30 -6.67
CA ASP A 4 6.74 -8.49 -6.77
C ASP A 4 6.41 -7.00 -6.64
N TRP A 5 7.35 -6.27 -6.04
CA TRP A 5 7.24 -4.82 -5.95
C TRP A 5 7.48 -4.17 -7.31
N ILE A 6 6.63 -3.22 -7.67
CA ILE A 6 6.82 -2.43 -8.88
C ILE A 6 7.09 -0.99 -8.44
N LYS A 7 8.14 -0.39 -8.98
CA LYS A 7 8.51 0.98 -8.62
C LYS A 7 7.33 1.94 -8.84
N PRO A 8 6.89 2.66 -7.80
CA PRO A 8 5.77 3.58 -7.96
C PRO A 8 6.15 4.82 -8.73
N LYS A 9 5.16 5.42 -9.37
CA LYS A 9 5.32 6.72 -10.02
C LYS A 9 4.90 7.79 -9.01
N THR A 10 5.85 8.59 -8.54
CA THR A 10 5.61 9.60 -7.52
C THR A 10 5.74 11.03 -8.06
N ASN A 11 5.79 11.16 -9.38
CA ASN A 11 5.94 12.45 -10.06
C ASN A 11 4.80 12.71 -11.04
N TRP A 12 3.59 12.28 -10.68
CA TRP A 12 2.40 12.58 -11.48
C TRP A 12 2.24 14.09 -11.66
N ALA A 13 1.93 14.52 -12.88
CA ALA A 13 1.69 15.93 -13.20
C ALA A 13 0.29 16.09 -13.80
N SER A 14 -0.24 17.31 -13.79
CA SER A 14 -1.59 17.59 -14.27
C SER A 14 -1.83 17.22 -15.74
N THR A 15 -0.76 17.10 -16.51
CA THR A 15 -0.81 16.71 -17.93
C THR A 15 -0.73 15.21 -18.15
N ASP A 16 -0.42 14.44 -17.11
CA ASP A 16 -0.30 12.98 -17.23
C ASP A 16 -1.69 12.32 -17.30
N LYS A 17 -1.76 11.25 -18.08
CA LYS A 17 -2.98 10.44 -18.18
C LYS A 17 -2.73 9.09 -17.54
N MET A 18 -3.68 8.66 -16.72
CA MET A 18 -3.64 7.34 -16.10
C MET A 18 -4.05 6.28 -17.13
N ASN A 19 -3.32 5.17 -17.18
CA ASN A 19 -3.65 4.04 -18.03
C ASN A 19 -3.87 2.77 -17.19
N LEU A 20 -4.18 1.66 -17.87
CA LEU A 20 -4.45 0.39 -17.20
C LEU A 20 -3.27 -0.10 -16.38
N GLU A 21 -2.07 0.08 -16.91
CA GLU A 21 -0.84 -0.35 -16.22
C GLU A 21 -0.65 0.42 -14.91
N ASP A 22 -1.01 1.70 -14.89
CA ASP A 22 -0.89 2.53 -13.69
C ASP A 22 -1.82 2.01 -12.58
N TYR A 23 -3.07 1.71 -12.92
CA TYR A 23 -4.03 1.15 -11.99
C TYR A 23 -3.53 -0.19 -11.44
N ASN A 24 -3.13 -1.07 -12.34
CA ASN A 24 -2.68 -2.42 -11.98
C ASN A 24 -1.41 -2.38 -11.14
N ARG A 25 -0.52 -1.40 -11.38
CA ARG A 25 0.67 -1.18 -10.56
C ARG A 25 0.29 -0.80 -9.13
N ILE A 26 -0.62 0.14 -8.94
CA ILE A 26 -1.05 0.56 -7.60
C ILE A 26 -1.67 -0.63 -6.86
N LYS A 27 -2.56 -1.36 -7.53
CA LYS A 27 -3.19 -2.55 -6.96
C LYS A 27 -2.15 -3.58 -6.54
N ASN A 28 -1.21 -3.86 -7.44
CA ASN A 28 -0.12 -4.82 -7.19
C ASN A 28 0.70 -4.43 -5.96
N ASN A 29 1.04 -3.15 -5.84
CA ASN A 29 1.86 -2.69 -4.73
C ASN A 29 1.10 -2.77 -3.39
N ILE A 30 -0.20 -2.53 -3.40
CA ILE A 30 -1.02 -2.72 -2.20
C ILE A 30 -1.02 -4.20 -1.77
N LEU A 31 -1.15 -5.11 -2.72
CA LEU A 31 -1.07 -6.55 -2.44
C LEU A 31 0.29 -6.96 -1.90
N TYR A 32 1.36 -6.42 -2.49
CA TYR A 32 2.72 -6.65 -2.00
C TYR A 32 2.87 -6.21 -0.55
N LEU A 33 2.40 -5.01 -0.23
CA LEU A 33 2.50 -4.46 1.12
C LEU A 33 1.72 -5.30 2.13
N LYS A 34 0.54 -5.78 1.74
CA LYS A 34 -0.27 -6.65 2.60
C LYS A 34 0.48 -7.93 2.93
N GLU A 35 1.08 -8.58 1.93
CA GLU A 35 1.84 -9.81 2.15
C GLU A 35 3.04 -9.58 3.06
N LYS A 36 3.80 -8.53 2.81
CA LYS A 36 4.99 -8.23 3.61
C LYS A 36 4.63 -7.78 5.02
N ALA A 37 3.55 -7.02 5.18
CA ALA A 37 3.08 -6.63 6.51
C ALA A 37 2.65 -7.84 7.33
N ASN A 38 2.00 -8.82 6.70
CA ASN A 38 1.59 -10.06 7.38
C ASN A 38 2.78 -10.89 7.86
N GLU A 39 3.94 -10.77 7.22
CA GLU A 39 5.13 -11.49 7.64
C GLU A 39 5.72 -10.98 8.96
N VAL A 40 5.50 -9.70 9.26
CA VAL A 40 6.14 -9.03 10.40
C VAL A 40 5.16 -8.49 11.44
N ASN A 41 3.87 -8.60 11.19
CA ASN A 41 2.83 -8.12 12.08
C ASN A 41 1.78 -9.21 12.26
N LYS A 42 0.82 -8.96 13.18
CA LYS A 42 -0.31 -9.85 13.35
C LYS A 42 -1.06 -9.95 12.02
N GLU A 43 -1.47 -11.16 11.67
CA GLU A 43 -2.21 -11.39 10.42
C GLU A 43 -3.49 -10.54 10.37
N PHE A 44 -3.74 -9.96 9.21
CA PHE A 44 -4.90 -9.14 8.94
C PHE A 44 -5.33 -9.35 7.50
N SER A 45 -6.55 -8.92 7.17
CA SER A 45 -7.04 -8.98 5.80
C SER A 45 -7.42 -7.60 5.30
N ILE A 46 -7.37 -7.45 3.98
CA ILE A 46 -7.85 -6.26 3.28
C ILE A 46 -8.99 -6.67 2.36
N GLN A 47 -9.72 -5.69 1.84
CA GLN A 47 -10.81 -5.96 0.93
C GLN A 47 -10.29 -6.42 -0.43
N ASN A 48 -11.00 -7.37 -1.04
CA ASN A 48 -10.62 -7.90 -2.35
C ASN A 48 -10.76 -6.81 -3.42
N MET A 49 -9.67 -6.54 -4.13
CA MET A 49 -9.64 -5.53 -5.19
C MET A 49 -9.91 -6.13 -6.58
N GLY A 50 -10.15 -7.43 -6.65
CA GLY A 50 -10.48 -8.11 -7.91
C GLY A 50 -9.25 -8.35 -8.79
N GLU A 51 -9.53 -8.76 -10.02
CA GLU A 51 -8.52 -9.04 -11.03
C GLU A 51 -7.93 -7.74 -11.58
N ASP A 52 -6.83 -7.86 -12.31
CA ASP A 52 -6.28 -6.73 -13.05
C ASP A 52 -7.29 -6.23 -14.08
N ILE A 53 -7.37 -4.92 -14.23
CA ILE A 53 -8.29 -4.37 -15.22
C ILE A 53 -7.70 -4.48 -16.62
N VAL A 54 -8.57 -4.71 -17.60
CA VAL A 54 -8.19 -4.84 -19.01
C VAL A 54 -8.94 -3.87 -19.91
N ASP A 55 -9.87 -3.10 -19.35
CA ASP A 55 -10.72 -2.16 -20.08
C ASP A 55 -10.61 -0.77 -19.44
N TYR A 56 -10.40 0.24 -20.25
CA TYR A 56 -10.32 1.64 -19.80
C TYR A 56 -11.58 2.11 -19.10
N LEU A 57 -12.74 1.55 -19.39
CA LEU A 57 -13.98 1.91 -18.71
C LEU A 57 -13.92 1.57 -17.22
N GLU A 58 -13.16 0.56 -16.85
CA GLU A 58 -12.99 0.18 -15.44
C GLU A 58 -12.23 1.22 -14.64
N LEU A 59 -11.44 2.09 -15.30
CA LEU A 59 -10.76 3.20 -14.62
C LEU A 59 -11.72 4.26 -14.07
N TRP A 60 -12.95 4.29 -14.58
CA TRP A 60 -13.96 5.25 -14.15
C TRP A 60 -14.78 4.74 -12.96
N ASP A 61 -14.49 3.54 -12.48
CA ASP A 61 -15.20 2.97 -11.34
C ASP A 61 -14.64 3.55 -10.03
N TYR A 62 -15.38 4.50 -9.46
CA TYR A 62 -14.98 5.19 -8.24
C TYR A 62 -14.79 4.23 -7.07
N GLU A 63 -15.53 3.12 -7.02
CA GLU A 63 -15.44 2.15 -5.94
C GLU A 63 -14.06 1.49 -5.88
N LYS A 64 -13.41 1.32 -7.03
CA LYS A 64 -12.06 0.74 -7.08
C LYS A 64 -11.05 1.62 -6.35
N PHE A 65 -11.15 2.93 -6.51
CA PHE A 65 -10.26 3.86 -5.82
C PHE A 65 -10.58 3.95 -4.32
N ASN A 66 -11.84 3.81 -3.95
CA ASN A 66 -12.21 3.71 -2.53
C ASN A 66 -11.64 2.46 -1.90
N LEU A 67 -11.55 1.35 -2.63
CA LEU A 67 -10.89 0.13 -2.15
C LEU A 67 -9.40 0.36 -1.93
N PHE A 68 -8.74 1.07 -2.83
CA PHE A 68 -7.34 1.43 -2.65
C PHE A 68 -7.14 2.23 -1.37
N GLU A 69 -7.95 3.27 -1.17
CA GLU A 69 -7.86 4.13 0.01
C GLU A 69 -8.06 3.32 1.29
N GLY A 70 -9.11 2.51 1.33
CA GLY A 70 -9.43 1.70 2.51
C GLY A 70 -8.37 0.66 2.82
N ASN A 71 -7.84 0.02 1.80
CA ASN A 71 -6.83 -1.02 1.98
C ASN A 71 -5.49 -0.43 2.41
N ILE A 72 -5.10 0.70 1.83
CA ILE A 72 -3.89 1.42 2.24
C ILE A 72 -4.00 1.85 3.71
N GLU A 73 -5.15 2.39 4.11
CA GLU A 73 -5.39 2.77 5.50
C GLU A 73 -5.29 1.58 6.43
N LYS A 74 -5.87 0.45 6.06
CA LYS A 74 -5.83 -0.78 6.87
C LYS A 74 -4.40 -1.27 7.07
N ILE A 75 -3.61 -1.31 6.00
CA ILE A 75 -2.22 -1.72 6.09
C ILE A 75 -1.45 -0.75 7.01
N ASN A 76 -1.65 0.55 6.80
CA ASN A 76 -0.95 1.57 7.58
C ASN A 76 -1.28 1.51 9.07
N GLN A 77 -2.50 1.14 9.43
CA GLN A 77 -2.91 0.95 10.83
C GLN A 77 -2.29 -0.30 11.46
N THR A 78 -1.91 -1.26 10.65
CA THR A 78 -1.37 -2.54 11.13
C THR A 78 0.14 -2.47 11.37
N ILE A 79 0.86 -1.70 10.57
CA ILE A 79 2.30 -1.48 10.70
C ILE A 79 2.57 -0.29 11.63
N PHE A 80 3.84 0.12 11.76
CA PHE A 80 4.14 1.40 12.41
C PHE A 80 3.54 2.51 11.55
N THR A 81 2.43 3.06 12.01
CA THR A 81 1.63 4.02 11.26
C THR A 81 2.45 5.22 10.79
N GLN A 82 2.36 5.51 9.50
CA GLN A 82 3.04 6.63 8.86
C GLN A 82 2.05 7.72 8.49
N ASP A 83 2.53 8.94 8.29
CA ASP A 83 1.73 10.00 7.72
C ASP A 83 1.68 9.79 6.20
N ILE A 84 0.55 9.33 5.72
CA ILE A 84 0.31 9.08 4.30
C ILE A 84 -0.69 10.05 3.70
N GLY A 85 -0.98 11.14 4.40
CA GLY A 85 -1.96 12.13 3.96
C GLY A 85 -3.37 11.75 4.39
N ILE A 86 -4.32 12.52 3.92
CA ILE A 86 -5.73 12.37 4.30
C ILE A 86 -6.44 11.46 3.30
N LYS A 87 -7.09 10.42 3.81
CA LYS A 87 -7.89 9.51 3.01
C LYS A 87 -8.97 10.27 2.26
N LYS A 88 -9.10 9.98 0.97
CA LYS A 88 -10.13 10.58 0.13
C LYS A 88 -11.22 9.57 -0.19
N THR A 89 -12.45 10.04 -0.26
CA THR A 89 -13.60 9.24 -0.70
C THR A 89 -14.04 9.72 -2.09
N PHE A 90 -14.25 8.78 -2.99
CA PHE A 90 -14.67 9.07 -4.37
C PHE A 90 -16.16 8.74 -4.51
N TYR A 91 -16.85 9.50 -5.35
CA TYR A 91 -18.30 9.39 -5.55
C TYR A 91 -18.66 9.18 -7.02
N PRO A 92 -19.84 8.58 -7.33
CA PRO A 92 -20.21 8.24 -8.70
C PRO A 92 -20.22 9.43 -9.67
N ASN A 93 -20.60 10.60 -9.17
CA ASN A 93 -20.69 11.81 -9.98
C ASN A 93 -19.52 12.77 -9.70
N GLY A 94 -18.49 12.26 -9.01
CA GLY A 94 -17.30 13.03 -8.69
C GLY A 94 -16.36 13.13 -9.87
N MET A 95 -15.35 13.98 -9.70
CA MET A 95 -14.28 14.08 -10.68
C MET A 95 -13.39 12.84 -10.61
N PHE A 96 -12.80 12.48 -11.74
CA PHE A 96 -11.80 11.42 -11.77
C PHE A 96 -10.63 11.77 -10.83
N ILE A 97 -9.93 10.74 -10.36
CA ILE A 97 -8.81 10.91 -9.44
C ILE A 97 -7.77 11.87 -10.06
N LYS A 98 -7.32 12.84 -9.26
CA LYS A 98 -6.36 13.84 -9.72
C LYS A 98 -4.92 13.39 -9.48
N TYR A 99 -4.00 14.03 -10.19
CA TYR A 99 -2.58 13.70 -10.11
C TYR A 99 -2.00 13.81 -8.69
N ASP A 100 -2.45 14.79 -7.91
CA ASP A 100 -1.99 14.95 -6.54
C ASP A 100 -2.42 13.78 -5.64
N GLU A 101 -3.62 13.24 -5.86
CA GLU A 101 -4.09 12.05 -5.15
C GLU A 101 -3.34 10.80 -5.59
N LEU A 102 -3.04 10.69 -6.88
CA LEU A 102 -2.22 9.59 -7.38
C LEU A 102 -0.83 9.62 -6.76
N ASN A 103 -0.21 10.80 -6.68
CA ASN A 103 1.07 10.97 -6.01
C ASN A 103 0.98 10.55 -4.54
N ARG A 104 -0.08 10.95 -3.86
CA ARG A 104 -0.29 10.59 -2.45
C ARG A 104 -0.38 9.09 -2.26
N LEU A 105 -1.18 8.41 -3.10
CA LEU A 105 -1.34 6.94 -3.01
C LEU A 105 -0.03 6.21 -3.27
N GLU A 106 0.69 6.60 -4.30
CA GLU A 106 1.94 5.93 -4.65
C GLU A 106 3.07 6.23 -3.65
N LYS A 107 3.12 7.47 -3.14
CA LYS A 107 4.06 7.81 -2.07
C LYS A 107 3.73 7.09 -0.77
N ALA A 108 2.44 6.90 -0.47
CA ALA A 108 2.02 6.13 0.70
C ALA A 108 2.55 4.70 0.61
N CYS A 109 2.42 4.07 -0.55
CA CYS A 109 2.94 2.71 -0.76
C CYS A 109 4.46 2.67 -0.54
N GLU A 110 5.18 3.66 -1.04
CA GLU A 110 6.64 3.74 -0.89
C GLU A 110 7.06 3.88 0.57
N LYS A 111 6.37 4.76 1.32
CA LYS A 111 6.63 4.95 2.75
C LYS A 111 6.37 3.68 3.54
N MET A 112 5.24 3.01 3.26
CA MET A 112 4.88 1.79 3.96
C MET A 112 5.86 0.66 3.66
N LYS A 113 6.32 0.56 2.41
CA LYS A 113 7.33 -0.43 2.06
C LYS A 113 8.61 -0.23 2.88
N ASP A 114 9.07 1.01 2.98
CA ASP A 114 10.27 1.33 3.74
C ASP A 114 10.13 0.94 5.21
N ILE A 115 9.01 1.27 5.85
CA ILE A 115 8.83 0.95 7.26
C ILE A 115 8.66 -0.56 7.49
N ILE A 116 8.02 -1.26 6.58
CA ILE A 116 7.87 -2.72 6.68
C ILE A 116 9.23 -3.40 6.55
N GLU A 117 10.09 -2.92 5.64
CA GLU A 117 11.44 -3.43 5.51
C GLU A 117 12.25 -3.24 6.79
N ARG A 118 12.10 -2.09 7.43
CA ARG A 118 12.76 -1.81 8.71
C ARG A 118 12.24 -2.73 9.82
N GLN A 119 10.94 -3.00 9.83
CA GLN A 119 10.35 -3.96 10.77
C GLN A 119 10.91 -5.37 10.54
N THR A 120 11.04 -5.77 9.27
CA THR A 120 11.61 -7.07 8.92
C THR A 120 13.04 -7.21 9.44
N ILE A 121 13.87 -6.19 9.24
CA ILE A 121 15.23 -6.18 9.74
C ILE A 121 15.25 -6.26 11.26
N GLY A 122 14.38 -5.49 11.92
CA GLY A 122 14.25 -5.50 13.37
C GLY A 122 13.91 -6.87 13.92
N LEU A 123 12.95 -7.55 13.31
CA LEU A 123 12.56 -8.91 13.72
C LEU A 123 13.68 -9.91 13.56
N ARG A 124 14.47 -9.79 12.50
CA ARG A 124 15.60 -10.68 12.27
C ARG A 124 16.70 -10.50 13.33
N LYS A 125 16.79 -9.32 13.91
CA LYS A 125 17.77 -9.02 14.96
C LYS A 125 17.31 -9.42 16.36
N ILE A 126 16.00 -9.51 16.60
CA ILE A 126 15.44 -9.80 17.91
C ILE A 126 15.99 -11.10 18.52
N PRO A 127 16.03 -12.24 17.81
CA PRO A 127 16.56 -13.47 18.39
C PRO A 127 18.00 -13.32 18.89
N PHE A 128 18.84 -12.59 18.15
CA PHE A 128 20.21 -12.33 18.56
C PHE A 128 20.27 -11.49 19.84
N ILE A 129 19.48 -10.42 19.89
CA ILE A 129 19.40 -9.53 21.05
C ILE A 129 18.92 -10.28 22.27
N LEU A 130 17.86 -11.07 22.15
CA LEU A 130 17.30 -11.86 23.24
C LEU A 130 18.32 -12.90 23.75
N GLY A 131 19.10 -13.48 22.84
CA GLY A 131 20.15 -14.41 23.21
C GLY A 131 21.22 -13.74 24.04
N ARG A 132 21.56 -12.48 23.77
CA ARG A 132 22.53 -11.72 24.55
C ARG A 132 22.03 -11.39 25.93
N PHE A 133 20.76 -11.16 26.10
CA PHE A 133 20.15 -10.70 27.34
C PHE A 133 19.22 -11.73 27.97
N LYS A 134 19.45 -13.00 27.69
CA LYS A 134 18.60 -14.07 28.22
C LYS A 134 18.54 -14.13 29.73
N GLU A 135 19.52 -13.52 30.40
CA GLU A 135 19.51 -13.43 31.85
C GLU A 135 18.56 -12.37 32.37
N VAL A 136 18.14 -11.47 31.51
CA VAL A 136 17.17 -10.41 31.84
C VAL A 136 15.77 -10.95 31.65
N ARG A 137 14.98 -10.91 32.72
CA ARG A 137 13.58 -11.33 32.64
C ARG A 137 12.68 -10.16 32.37
N ILE A 138 11.85 -10.35 31.41
CA ILE A 138 10.89 -9.33 31.00
C ILE A 138 9.50 -9.82 31.30
#